data_9e205a5a3e6c759faf06eaa49d7e4bed
#
_entry.id   9e205a5a3e6c759faf06eaa49d7e4bed
#
_cell.length_a   1.000
_cell.length_b   1.000
_cell.length_c   1.000
_cell.angle_alpha   90.00
_cell.angle_beta   90.00
_cell.angle_gamma   90.00
#
_symmetry.space_group_name_H-M   'P 1'
#
loop_
_entity.id
_entity.type
_entity.pdbx_description
1 polymer ?
#
loop_
_entity_poly.entity_id
_entity_poly.type
_entity_poly.pdbx_seq_one_letter_code
_entity_poly.pdbx_strand_id
1 'polypeptide(L)'
;MTAGTARIVHEEIDTAIKAILAKYGMTQKAGSKVVYSDTGFTYKIEGVELKADGSRKLGKQEIYDAEYIFMKNGYKVEDSEIQKMFEGTWVHSKIGTIHLEMIDTKKHKYPFIVKNTLGASYKLSADQFIRIAGIKASNY
;
A
#
# COMPACT_ATOMS: atom_id res chain seq x y z
N MET A 1 4.83 -11.93 -27.77
CA MET A 1 4.33 -12.40 -26.47
C MET A 1 2.88 -11.97 -26.29
N THR A 2 2.02 -12.88 -25.91
CA THR A 2 0.61 -12.56 -25.63
C THR A 2 0.44 -12.03 -24.20
N ALA A 3 -0.64 -11.31 -23.95
CA ALA A 3 -1.00 -10.84 -22.60
C ALA A 3 -1.20 -12.02 -21.63
N GLY A 4 -1.80 -13.12 -22.11
CA GLY A 4 -1.99 -14.33 -21.30
C GLY A 4 -0.68 -14.98 -20.87
N THR A 5 0.28 -15.10 -21.78
CA THR A 5 1.62 -15.64 -21.49
C THR A 5 2.37 -14.73 -20.50
N ALA A 6 2.34 -13.42 -20.73
CA ALA A 6 2.98 -12.45 -19.82
C ALA A 6 2.41 -12.55 -18.40
N ARG A 7 1.09 -12.73 -18.27
CA ARG A 7 0.43 -12.87 -16.96
C ARG A 7 0.86 -14.14 -16.23
N ILE A 8 0.93 -15.27 -16.93
CA ILE A 8 1.36 -16.54 -16.35
C ILE A 8 2.80 -16.44 -15.85
N VAL A 9 3.70 -15.93 -16.68
CA VAL A 9 5.11 -15.74 -16.32
C VAL A 9 5.24 -14.79 -15.12
N HIS A 10 4.48 -13.70 -15.10
CA HIS A 10 4.47 -12.76 -13.99
C HIS A 10 4.02 -13.43 -12.68
N GLU A 11 2.95 -14.24 -12.71
CA GLU A 11 2.47 -14.94 -11.51
C GLU A 11 3.51 -15.93 -10.96
N GLU A 12 4.22 -16.64 -11.81
CA GLU A 12 5.28 -17.56 -11.40
C GLU A 12 6.48 -16.83 -10.81
N ILE A 13 6.92 -15.74 -11.45
CA ILE A 13 8.01 -14.90 -10.95
C ILE A 13 7.63 -14.28 -9.62
N ASP A 14 6.41 -13.73 -9.51
CA ASP A 14 5.91 -13.11 -8.29
C ASP A 14 5.91 -14.09 -7.11
N THR A 15 5.46 -15.32 -7.33
CA THR A 15 5.47 -16.38 -6.31
C THR A 15 6.90 -16.70 -5.85
N ALA A 16 7.84 -16.85 -6.79
CA ALA A 16 9.24 -17.14 -6.49
C ALA A 16 9.90 -15.99 -5.72
N ILE A 17 9.64 -14.75 -6.11
CA ILE A 17 10.21 -13.56 -5.47
C ILE A 17 9.68 -13.41 -4.04
N LYS A 18 8.39 -13.60 -3.82
CA LYS A 18 7.82 -13.55 -2.46
C LYS A 18 8.48 -14.56 -1.53
N ALA A 19 8.72 -15.79 -2.02
CA ALA A 19 9.41 -16.81 -1.26
C ALA A 19 10.86 -16.43 -0.93
N ILE A 20 11.58 -15.84 -1.89
CA ILE A 20 12.96 -15.40 -1.70
C ILE A 20 13.02 -14.24 -0.70
N LEU A 21 12.18 -13.23 -0.87
CA LEU A 21 12.15 -12.07 0.03
C LEU A 21 11.82 -12.47 1.47
N ALA A 22 10.90 -13.42 1.66
CA ALA A 22 10.53 -13.90 2.98
C ALA A 22 11.72 -14.49 3.74
N LYS A 23 12.67 -15.15 3.05
CA LYS A 23 13.90 -15.67 3.66
C LYS A 23 14.77 -14.60 4.28
N TYR A 24 14.68 -13.38 3.78
CA TYR A 24 15.49 -12.24 4.24
C TYR A 24 14.69 -11.23 5.07
N GLY A 25 13.51 -11.62 5.55
CA GLY A 25 12.67 -10.75 6.37
C GLY A 25 12.07 -9.57 5.59
N MET A 26 11.83 -9.76 4.30
CA MET A 26 11.33 -8.72 3.40
C MET A 26 10.01 -9.14 2.75
N THR A 27 9.27 -8.17 2.30
CA THR A 27 8.08 -8.36 1.46
C THR A 27 8.15 -7.45 0.24
N GLN A 28 7.35 -7.75 -0.77
CA GLN A 28 7.28 -6.96 -1.98
C GLN A 28 6.43 -5.72 -1.75
N LYS A 29 6.92 -4.55 -2.22
CA LYS A 29 6.15 -3.30 -2.15
C LYS A 29 4.94 -3.38 -3.08
N ALA A 30 3.79 -2.89 -2.59
CA ALA A 30 2.57 -2.80 -3.38
C ALA A 30 2.74 -1.89 -4.62
N GLY A 31 1.95 -2.15 -5.66
CA GLY A 31 1.97 -1.36 -6.88
C GLY A 31 2.99 -1.80 -7.94
N SER A 32 3.60 -2.98 -7.79
CA SER A 32 4.45 -3.56 -8.82
C SER A 32 3.69 -3.76 -10.13
N LYS A 33 4.32 -3.40 -11.25
CA LYS A 33 3.71 -3.46 -12.58
C LYS A 33 4.53 -4.30 -13.52
N VAL A 34 3.83 -5.00 -14.44
CA VAL A 34 4.42 -5.67 -15.58
C VAL A 34 4.08 -4.89 -16.83
N VAL A 35 5.10 -4.60 -17.62
CA VAL A 35 4.94 -4.01 -18.96
C VAL A 35 5.41 -5.05 -19.96
N TYR A 36 4.61 -5.37 -20.95
CA TYR A 36 4.95 -6.38 -21.95
C TYR A 36 4.83 -5.80 -23.36
N SER A 37 5.60 -6.39 -24.28
CA SER A 37 5.58 -6.12 -25.71
C SER A 37 5.47 -7.42 -26.48
N ASP A 38 5.50 -7.34 -27.81
CA ASP A 38 5.45 -8.55 -28.67
C ASP A 38 6.62 -9.50 -28.44
N THR A 39 7.76 -8.98 -27.98
CA THR A 39 9.03 -9.72 -27.86
C THR A 39 9.49 -9.94 -26.43
N GLY A 40 8.84 -9.37 -25.44
CA GLY A 40 9.30 -9.49 -24.07
C GLY A 40 8.43 -8.79 -23.05
N PHE A 41 8.92 -8.72 -21.81
CA PHE A 41 8.28 -8.01 -20.73
C PHE A 41 9.31 -7.40 -19.79
N THR A 42 8.86 -6.37 -19.05
CA THR A 42 9.63 -5.76 -17.96
C THR A 42 8.83 -5.88 -16.67
N TYR A 43 9.49 -6.35 -15.61
CA TYR A 43 8.90 -6.49 -14.28
C TYR A 43 9.75 -5.76 -13.26
N LYS A 44 9.19 -4.73 -12.63
CA LYS A 44 9.85 -3.97 -11.57
C LYS A 44 9.52 -4.57 -10.21
N ILE A 45 10.56 -4.89 -9.44
CA ILE A 45 10.45 -5.45 -8.09
C ILE A 45 10.98 -4.44 -7.09
N GLU A 46 10.21 -4.17 -6.03
CA GLU A 46 10.65 -3.39 -4.89
C GLU A 46 10.39 -4.19 -3.63
N GLY A 47 11.46 -4.53 -2.91
CA GLY A 47 11.38 -5.20 -1.61
C GLY A 47 11.40 -4.19 -0.47
N VAL A 48 10.66 -4.46 0.60
CA VAL A 48 10.66 -3.66 1.82
C VAL A 48 10.92 -4.56 3.03
N GLU A 49 11.68 -4.04 4.00
CA GLU A 49 11.95 -4.75 5.24
C GLU A 49 10.69 -4.88 6.10
N LEU A 50 10.58 -6.00 6.81
CA LEU A 50 9.57 -6.22 7.82
C LEU A 50 10.15 -5.96 9.20
N LYS A 51 9.30 -5.49 10.12
CA LYS A 51 9.65 -5.41 11.55
C LYS A 51 9.67 -6.80 12.17
N ALA A 52 10.17 -6.92 13.39
CA ALA A 52 10.23 -8.17 14.12
C ALA A 52 8.84 -8.82 14.33
N ASP A 53 7.78 -8.03 14.38
CA ASP A 53 6.39 -8.49 14.50
C ASP A 53 5.77 -8.94 13.17
N GLY A 54 6.51 -8.87 12.06
CA GLY A 54 6.03 -9.21 10.72
C GLY A 54 5.33 -8.09 9.98
N SER A 55 5.14 -6.91 10.59
CA SER A 55 4.56 -5.76 9.91
C SER A 55 5.59 -5.05 9.03
N ARG A 56 5.11 -4.32 8.03
CA ARG A 56 5.96 -3.61 7.09
C ARG A 56 6.68 -2.44 7.76
N LYS A 57 7.99 -2.35 7.55
CA LYS A 57 8.78 -1.22 8.02
C LYS A 57 8.61 -0.04 7.06
N LEU A 58 8.17 1.11 7.59
CA LEU A 58 8.00 2.32 6.79
C LEU A 58 9.32 3.06 6.62
N GLY A 59 9.55 3.52 5.40
CA GLY A 59 10.64 4.44 5.09
C GLY A 59 10.26 5.89 5.42
N LYS A 60 11.26 6.75 5.52
CA LYS A 60 11.07 8.18 5.79
C LYS A 60 10.20 8.85 4.72
N GLN A 61 10.35 8.45 3.47
CA GLN A 61 9.57 9.02 2.36
C GLN A 61 8.08 8.71 2.50
N GLU A 62 7.72 7.51 2.93
CA GLU A 62 6.33 7.11 3.12
C GLU A 62 5.67 7.91 4.25
N ILE A 63 6.39 8.14 5.33
CA ILE A 63 5.92 8.97 6.45
C ILE A 63 5.73 10.41 5.97
N TYR A 64 6.70 10.95 5.26
CA TYR A 64 6.63 12.31 4.70
C TYR A 64 5.44 12.47 3.75
N ASP A 65 5.21 11.51 2.86
CA ASP A 65 4.09 11.54 1.92
C ASP A 65 2.74 11.54 2.64
N ALA A 66 2.62 10.73 3.71
CA ALA A 66 1.42 10.69 4.53
C ALA A 66 1.17 12.03 5.24
N GLU A 67 2.20 12.58 5.86
CA GLU A 67 2.13 13.91 6.51
C GLU A 67 1.69 14.98 5.53
N TYR A 68 2.28 14.98 4.34
CA TYR A 68 1.97 15.94 3.28
C TYR A 68 0.50 15.88 2.86
N ILE A 69 -0.03 14.68 2.65
CA ILE A 69 -1.44 14.49 2.27
C ILE A 69 -2.37 14.98 3.38
N PHE A 70 -2.08 14.65 4.63
CA PHE A 70 -2.89 15.13 5.76
C PHE A 70 -2.84 16.65 5.88
N MET A 71 -1.66 17.24 5.78
CA MET A 71 -1.47 18.68 5.81
C MET A 71 -2.29 19.39 4.74
N LYS A 72 -2.27 18.88 3.51
CA LYS A 72 -3.07 19.44 2.41
C LYS A 72 -4.57 19.42 2.69
N ASN A 73 -5.03 18.49 3.51
CA ASN A 73 -6.43 18.37 3.92
C ASN A 73 -6.73 19.07 5.26
N GLY A 74 -5.79 19.84 5.79
CA GLY A 74 -5.96 20.62 7.01
C GLY A 74 -5.74 19.84 8.30
N TYR A 75 -5.06 18.71 8.25
CA TYR A 75 -4.80 17.86 9.41
C TYR A 75 -3.33 17.78 9.76
N LYS A 76 -3.05 17.74 11.05
CA LYS A 76 -1.73 17.42 11.60
C LYS A 76 -1.81 16.05 12.28
N VAL A 77 -1.01 15.09 11.80
CA VAL A 77 -0.98 13.72 12.30
C VAL A 77 0.44 13.37 12.71
N GLU A 78 0.61 12.85 13.92
CA GLU A 78 1.91 12.44 14.43
C GLU A 78 2.45 11.19 13.73
N ASP A 79 3.77 11.04 13.69
CA ASP A 79 4.44 9.92 13.02
C ASP A 79 4.01 8.57 13.59
N SER A 80 3.78 8.48 14.90
CA SER A 80 3.29 7.26 15.56
C SER A 80 1.91 6.84 15.06
N GLU A 81 1.02 7.80 14.79
CA GLU A 81 -0.29 7.54 14.23
C GLU A 81 -0.18 7.08 12.77
N ILE A 82 0.74 7.68 12.01
CA ILE A 82 1.01 7.27 10.62
C ILE A 82 1.51 5.83 10.58
N GLN A 83 2.42 5.47 11.48
CA GLN A 83 2.92 4.10 11.58
C GLN A 83 1.78 3.10 11.85
N LYS A 84 0.88 3.43 12.76
CA LYS A 84 -0.30 2.59 13.08
C LYS A 84 -1.22 2.41 11.88
N MET A 85 -1.34 3.40 11.01
CA MET A 85 -2.18 3.30 9.81
C MET A 85 -1.76 2.15 8.90
N PHE A 86 -0.47 1.91 8.77
CA PHE A 86 0.03 0.83 7.92
C PHE A 86 0.02 -0.54 8.61
N GLU A 87 -0.11 -0.56 9.92
CA GLU A 87 -0.13 -1.81 10.72
C GLU A 87 -1.54 -2.30 11.03
N GLY A 88 -2.54 -1.40 10.99
CA GLY A 88 -3.88 -1.70 11.45
C GLY A 88 -4.82 -2.24 10.39
N THR A 89 -5.95 -2.75 10.89
CA THR A 89 -7.10 -3.11 10.07
C THR A 89 -8.34 -2.44 10.66
N TRP A 90 -9.30 -2.11 9.79
CA TRP A 90 -10.53 -1.44 10.19
C TRP A 90 -11.72 -2.04 9.47
N VAL A 91 -12.91 -1.83 10.02
CA VAL A 91 -14.16 -2.31 9.41
C VAL A 91 -14.85 -1.16 8.68
N HIS A 92 -15.04 -1.33 7.39
CA HIS A 92 -15.85 -0.42 6.56
C HIS A 92 -17.25 -1.04 6.38
N SER A 93 -18.30 -0.23 6.56
CA SER A 93 -19.69 -0.70 6.55
C SER A 93 -20.12 -1.38 5.24
N LYS A 94 -19.51 -1.01 4.11
CA LYS A 94 -19.87 -1.53 2.78
C LYS A 94 -18.92 -2.57 2.21
N ILE A 95 -17.65 -2.53 2.57
CA ILE A 95 -16.61 -3.35 1.93
C ILE A 95 -15.91 -4.32 2.89
N GLY A 96 -16.30 -4.33 4.14
CA GLY A 96 -15.78 -5.24 5.16
C GLY A 96 -14.47 -4.78 5.76
N THR A 97 -13.67 -5.71 6.27
CA THR A 97 -12.38 -5.42 6.89
C THR A 97 -11.36 -4.99 5.84
N ILE A 98 -10.74 -3.86 6.09
CA ILE A 98 -9.76 -3.24 5.19
C ILE A 98 -8.43 -2.98 5.89
N HIS A 99 -7.37 -2.91 5.11
CA HIS A 99 -6.06 -2.41 5.55
C HIS A 99 -5.54 -1.39 4.53
N LEU A 100 -4.70 -0.47 5.00
CA LEU A 100 -4.08 0.52 4.12
C LEU A 100 -2.96 -0.15 3.31
N GLU A 101 -3.06 -0.10 2.00
CA GLU A 101 -2.04 -0.66 1.11
C GLU A 101 -0.98 0.39 0.75
N MET A 102 -1.41 1.57 0.33
CA MET A 102 -0.51 2.66 -0.04
C MET A 102 -1.21 4.01 0.00
N ILE A 103 -0.41 5.07 0.01
CA ILE A 103 -0.88 6.44 -0.16
C ILE A 103 -0.34 6.94 -1.51
N ASP A 104 -1.24 7.32 -2.41
CA ASP A 104 -0.89 7.83 -3.74
C ASP A 104 -0.95 9.37 -3.72
N THR A 105 0.20 10.01 -3.62
CA THR A 105 0.31 11.47 -3.53
C THR A 105 -0.15 12.18 -4.81
N LYS A 106 -0.24 11.46 -5.92
CA LYS A 106 -0.74 11.99 -7.20
C LYS A 106 -2.26 12.05 -7.28
N LYS A 107 -2.95 11.35 -6.38
CA LYS A 107 -4.41 11.31 -6.32
C LYS A 107 -4.90 12.32 -5.30
N HIS A 108 -5.27 13.52 -5.75
CA HIS A 108 -5.64 14.62 -4.84
C HIS A 108 -6.92 14.37 -4.05
N LYS A 109 -7.92 13.73 -4.64
CA LYS A 109 -9.22 13.54 -4.01
C LYS A 109 -9.31 12.27 -3.18
N TYR A 110 -8.75 11.16 -3.66
CA TYR A 110 -8.80 9.85 -3.03
C TYR A 110 -7.41 9.22 -2.96
N PRO A 111 -6.51 9.75 -2.10
CA PRO A 111 -5.12 9.29 -2.05
C PRO A 111 -4.90 7.98 -1.29
N PHE A 112 -5.85 7.55 -0.45
CA PHE A 112 -5.70 6.36 0.38
C PHE A 112 -6.22 5.13 -0.36
N ILE A 113 -5.31 4.22 -0.71
CA ILE A 113 -5.64 2.96 -1.37
C ILE A 113 -5.70 1.88 -0.30
N VAL A 114 -6.88 1.30 -0.11
CA VAL A 114 -7.12 0.23 0.86
C VAL A 114 -7.52 -1.05 0.14
N LYS A 115 -7.26 -2.17 0.78
CA LYS A 115 -7.62 -3.48 0.27
C LYS A 115 -8.44 -4.24 1.30
N ASN A 116 -9.51 -4.92 0.87
CA ASN A 116 -10.31 -5.75 1.76
C ASN A 116 -9.77 -7.18 1.82
N THR A 117 -10.37 -8.03 2.66
CA THR A 117 -9.96 -9.41 2.84
C THR A 117 -10.13 -10.28 1.60
N LEU A 118 -10.98 -9.85 0.65
CA LEU A 118 -11.19 -10.53 -0.63
C LEU A 118 -10.18 -10.10 -1.70
N GLY A 119 -9.26 -9.18 -1.37
CA GLY A 119 -8.25 -8.68 -2.29
C GLY A 119 -8.70 -7.55 -3.21
N ALA A 120 -9.92 -7.04 -3.04
CA ALA A 120 -10.41 -5.90 -3.81
C ALA A 120 -9.83 -4.59 -3.27
N SER A 121 -9.39 -3.70 -4.17
CA SER A 121 -8.83 -2.40 -3.83
C SER A 121 -9.88 -1.30 -3.94
N TYR A 122 -9.86 -0.37 -3.01
CA TYR A 122 -10.76 0.79 -2.97
C TYR A 122 -9.97 2.05 -2.67
N LYS A 123 -10.54 3.20 -3.02
CA LYS A 123 -9.93 4.51 -2.78
C LYS A 123 -10.75 5.29 -1.77
N LEU A 124 -10.06 5.90 -0.81
CA LEU A 124 -10.68 6.74 0.21
C LEU A 124 -10.05 8.13 0.21
N SER A 125 -10.87 9.15 0.56
CA SER A 125 -10.34 10.48 0.86
C SER A 125 -9.69 10.51 2.24
N ALA A 126 -8.90 11.56 2.52
CA ALA A 126 -8.30 11.74 3.83
C ALA A 126 -9.37 11.78 4.94
N ASP A 127 -10.46 12.51 4.73
CA ASP A 127 -11.54 12.61 5.70
C ASP A 127 -12.21 11.25 5.96
N GLN A 128 -12.47 10.50 4.92
CA GLN A 128 -13.05 9.14 5.04
C GLN A 128 -12.12 8.22 5.81
N PHE A 129 -10.84 8.24 5.49
CA PHE A 129 -9.85 7.37 6.13
C PHE A 129 -9.67 7.69 7.61
N ILE A 130 -9.54 8.98 7.97
CA ILE A 130 -9.45 9.42 9.37
C ILE A 130 -10.65 8.94 10.18
N ARG A 131 -11.84 9.08 9.62
CA ARG A 131 -13.09 8.67 10.28
C ARG A 131 -13.16 7.17 10.53
N ILE A 132 -12.83 6.38 9.50
CA ILE A 132 -12.90 4.91 9.58
C ILE A 132 -11.83 4.36 10.52
N ALA A 133 -10.61 4.85 10.40
CA ALA A 133 -9.46 4.36 11.16
C ALA A 133 -9.37 4.94 12.58
N GLY A 134 -10.16 5.95 12.92
CA GLY A 134 -10.10 6.60 14.22
C GLY A 134 -8.75 7.25 14.50
N ILE A 135 -8.13 7.84 13.49
CA ILE A 135 -6.81 8.44 13.60
C ILE A 135 -6.90 9.74 14.40
N LYS A 136 -5.97 9.91 15.34
CA LYS A 136 -5.83 11.14 16.10
C LYS A 136 -5.20 12.20 15.21
N ALA A 137 -6.02 13.14 14.76
CA ALA A 137 -5.59 14.27 13.95
C ALA A 137 -6.05 15.57 14.61
N SER A 138 -5.17 16.57 14.63
CA SER A 138 -5.51 17.92 15.05
C SER A 138 -5.62 18.84 13.84
N ASN A 139 -6.18 20.03 14.03
CA ASN A 139 -6.20 21.03 12.97
C ASN A 139 -4.78 21.55 12.74
N TYR A 140 -4.47 21.70 11.50
CA TYR A 140 -3.16 22.22 11.09
C TYR A 140 -3.05 23.72 11.29
#